data_42ea66ded523d80167181e8573c1e83c
#
_entry.id   42ea66ded523d80167181e8573c1e83c
#
_cell.length_a   1.000
_cell.length_b   1.000
_cell.length_c   1.000
_cell.angle_alpha   90.00
_cell.angle_beta   90.00
_cell.angle_gamma   90.00
#
_symmetry.space_group_name_H-M   'P 1'
#
loop_
_entity.id
_entity.type
_entity.pdbx_description
1 polymer ?
#
loop_
_entity_poly.entity_id
_entity_poly.type
_entity_poly.pdbx_seq_one_letter_code
_entity_poly.pdbx_strand_id
1 'polypeptide(L)'
;MKKLLLASAAAALIGVLAPHAAMAQATVKPGSAVDMVLLPKFLGIAVFDQAHNGAEEAAKELKNSKKLQYLGPTPENSVAGQIEIVTNAATQGVGAIMISNNSGDQIVPAAKAAHAKGIKVVTWDSPIPSAEGEDVFVAQVDFAETGKVMADMALSILGAEGGSFAVLSASPDAANQNAWIAAMQTALKDPKYAKLKLAGIVYGNDQSETSYNQALALVDKYKDLKLIMAPTTVGIVSAAKAMQDENLCGKIKVSGLGLPSEMVAYTKNGCAPQFALWSFVDLGYLSYYTAYGLATGAIKAEAGQSFKAGRMGTYTITKDPTRKEGLRILMGPFSKYDINNVEAAAK
;
A
#
# COMPACT_ATOMS: atom_id res chain seq x y z
N MET A 1 58.39 -31.85 -47.66
CA MET A 1 58.00 -31.01 -46.47
C MET A 1 56.85 -30.08 -46.85
N LYS A 2 55.65 -30.48 -46.55
CA LYS A 2 54.44 -29.70 -46.87
C LYS A 2 53.99 -28.94 -45.60
N LYS A 3 53.95 -27.62 -45.65
CA LYS A 3 53.44 -26.77 -44.62
C LYS A 3 51.89 -26.67 -44.73
N LEU A 4 51.19 -27.13 -43.72
CA LEU A 4 49.73 -26.86 -43.54
C LEU A 4 49.58 -25.49 -42.93
N LEU A 5 48.80 -24.64 -43.59
CA LEU A 5 48.29 -23.40 -43.07
C LEU A 5 46.88 -23.67 -42.46
N LEU A 6 46.72 -23.51 -41.15
CA LEU A 6 45.42 -23.46 -40.51
C LEU A 6 44.86 -22.03 -40.58
N ALA A 7 43.76 -21.85 -41.26
CA ALA A 7 43.00 -20.62 -41.24
C ALA A 7 41.93 -20.71 -40.12
N SER A 8 42.08 -19.89 -39.09
CA SER A 8 41.04 -19.74 -38.04
C SER A 8 39.99 -18.75 -38.49
N ALA A 9 38.77 -19.20 -38.71
CA ALA A 9 37.63 -18.35 -38.97
C ALA A 9 37.04 -17.92 -37.62
N ALA A 10 37.18 -16.63 -37.27
CA ALA A 10 36.50 -16.01 -36.14
C ALA A 10 35.07 -15.60 -36.57
N ALA A 11 34.07 -16.33 -36.13
CA ALA A 11 32.68 -15.95 -36.31
C ALA A 11 32.31 -14.85 -35.26
N ALA A 12 32.18 -13.61 -35.73
CA ALA A 12 31.66 -12.51 -34.91
C ALA A 12 30.13 -12.67 -34.77
N LEU A 13 29.66 -13.03 -33.58
CA LEU A 13 28.27 -12.93 -33.21
C LEU A 13 27.92 -11.44 -33.04
N ILE A 14 27.27 -10.85 -34.03
CA ILE A 14 26.64 -9.55 -33.93
C ILE A 14 25.30 -9.78 -33.22
N GLY A 15 25.26 -9.56 -31.90
CA GLY A 15 24.02 -9.51 -31.12
C GLY A 15 23.20 -8.30 -31.57
N VAL A 16 22.14 -8.56 -32.32
CA VAL A 16 21.14 -7.52 -32.67
C VAL A 16 20.40 -7.19 -31.40
N LEU A 17 20.83 -6.13 -30.69
CA LEU A 17 20.01 -5.45 -29.67
C LEU A 17 18.83 -4.82 -30.40
N ALA A 18 17.68 -5.49 -30.36
CA ALA A 18 16.42 -4.88 -30.82
C ALA A 18 16.16 -3.65 -29.93
N PRO A 19 15.98 -2.45 -30.51
CA PRO A 19 15.62 -1.29 -29.71
C PRO A 19 14.25 -1.55 -29.07
N HIS A 20 14.17 -1.56 -27.77
CA HIS A 20 12.90 -1.48 -27.06
C HIS A 20 12.32 -0.10 -27.44
N ALA A 21 11.34 -0.11 -28.32
CA ALA A 21 10.61 1.11 -28.64
C ALA A 21 10.01 1.66 -27.33
N ALA A 22 10.52 2.78 -26.86
CA ALA A 22 9.93 3.48 -25.72
C ALA A 22 8.49 3.81 -26.11
N MET A 23 7.51 3.26 -25.37
CA MET A 23 6.11 3.59 -25.60
C MET A 23 5.93 5.10 -25.40
N ALA A 24 5.25 5.76 -26.34
CA ALA A 24 4.98 7.18 -26.22
C ALA A 24 4.18 7.44 -24.93
N GLN A 25 4.52 8.54 -24.24
CA GLN A 25 3.80 8.96 -23.05
C GLN A 25 2.34 9.25 -23.39
N ALA A 26 1.41 8.58 -22.71
CA ALA A 26 -0.01 8.77 -22.91
C ALA A 26 -0.48 10.09 -22.26
N THR A 27 -1.44 10.73 -22.92
CA THR A 27 -2.11 11.92 -22.39
C THR A 27 -3.53 11.59 -22.00
N VAL A 28 -3.84 11.68 -20.71
CA VAL A 28 -5.20 11.53 -20.18
C VAL A 28 -5.94 12.84 -20.42
N LYS A 29 -6.93 12.83 -21.33
CA LYS A 29 -7.68 14.03 -21.69
C LYS A 29 -8.89 14.19 -20.76
N PRO A 30 -9.16 15.39 -20.24
CA PRO A 30 -10.34 15.66 -19.44
C PRO A 30 -11.62 15.70 -20.29
N GLY A 31 -12.79 15.58 -19.63
CA GLY A 31 -14.10 15.83 -20.21
C GLY A 31 -14.93 14.61 -20.58
N SER A 32 -14.42 13.38 -20.40
CA SER A 32 -15.21 12.17 -20.56
C SER A 32 -16.11 11.93 -19.36
N ALA A 33 -17.34 11.44 -19.60
CA ALA A 33 -18.28 11.04 -18.57
C ALA A 33 -18.08 9.56 -18.24
N VAL A 34 -17.42 9.25 -17.12
CA VAL A 34 -17.12 7.89 -16.68
C VAL A 34 -17.70 7.66 -15.28
N ASP A 35 -18.60 6.70 -15.15
CA ASP A 35 -19.08 6.27 -13.84
C ASP A 35 -17.99 5.47 -13.13
N MET A 36 -17.61 5.90 -11.93
CA MET A 36 -16.47 5.33 -11.19
C MET A 36 -16.80 5.09 -9.73
N VAL A 37 -16.30 3.99 -9.19
CA VAL A 37 -16.43 3.61 -7.78
C VAL A 37 -15.06 3.64 -7.12
N LEU A 38 -14.94 4.31 -5.97
CA LEU A 38 -13.83 4.19 -5.04
C LEU A 38 -14.28 3.33 -3.86
N LEU A 39 -13.65 2.17 -3.70
CA LEU A 39 -13.98 1.16 -2.71
C LEU A 39 -12.79 0.97 -1.76
N PRO A 40 -12.81 1.54 -0.55
CA PRO A 40 -11.84 1.27 0.51
C PRO A 40 -12.05 -0.12 1.11
N LYS A 41 -11.17 -0.54 2.01
CA LYS A 41 -11.35 -1.79 2.78
C LYS A 41 -12.69 -1.77 3.52
N PHE A 42 -13.00 -0.65 4.14
CA PHE A 42 -14.27 -0.32 4.79
C PHE A 42 -14.32 1.18 5.08
N LEU A 43 -15.48 1.70 5.45
CA LEU A 43 -15.68 3.12 5.77
C LEU A 43 -15.30 3.44 7.23
N GLY A 44 -15.13 4.72 7.53
CA GLY A 44 -14.91 5.23 8.90
C GLY A 44 -13.46 5.34 9.33
N ILE A 45 -12.49 5.24 8.40
CA ILE A 45 -11.06 5.45 8.68
C ILE A 45 -10.56 6.70 7.94
N ALA A 46 -9.94 7.62 8.67
CA ALA A 46 -9.50 8.93 8.17
C ALA A 46 -8.60 8.86 6.93
N VAL A 47 -7.70 7.88 6.83
CA VAL A 47 -6.83 7.73 5.66
C VAL A 47 -7.60 7.38 4.38
N PHE A 48 -8.70 6.64 4.48
CA PHE A 48 -9.52 6.33 3.32
C PHE A 48 -10.35 7.55 2.88
N ASP A 49 -10.79 8.39 3.83
CA ASP A 49 -11.43 9.67 3.52
C ASP A 49 -10.44 10.63 2.85
N GLN A 50 -9.16 10.63 3.25
CA GLN A 50 -8.12 11.36 2.55
C GLN A 50 -7.92 10.87 1.11
N ALA A 51 -7.93 9.55 0.88
CA ALA A 51 -7.86 8.99 -0.48
C ALA A 51 -9.08 9.40 -1.31
N HIS A 52 -10.28 9.40 -0.71
CA HIS A 52 -11.48 9.91 -1.36
C HIS A 52 -11.33 11.38 -1.77
N ASN A 53 -10.84 12.23 -0.88
CA ASN A 53 -10.59 13.65 -1.18
C ASN A 53 -9.63 13.81 -2.37
N GLY A 54 -8.55 13.03 -2.43
CA GLY A 54 -7.62 13.05 -3.55
C GLY A 54 -8.25 12.56 -4.86
N ALA A 55 -9.09 11.54 -4.80
CA ALA A 55 -9.83 11.05 -5.97
C ALA A 55 -10.85 12.09 -6.49
N GLU A 56 -11.54 12.80 -5.61
CA GLU A 56 -12.43 13.93 -5.97
C GLU A 56 -11.66 15.10 -6.58
N GLU A 57 -10.45 15.40 -6.09
CA GLU A 57 -9.57 16.40 -6.70
C GLU A 57 -9.23 16.03 -8.15
N ALA A 58 -8.84 14.77 -8.39
CA ALA A 58 -8.56 14.25 -9.72
C ALA A 58 -9.79 14.25 -10.63
N ALA A 59 -10.96 13.86 -10.11
CA ALA A 59 -12.23 13.91 -10.83
C ALA A 59 -12.56 15.31 -11.33
N LYS A 60 -12.38 16.30 -10.46
CA LYS A 60 -12.61 17.72 -10.78
C LYS A 60 -11.61 18.22 -11.84
N GLU A 61 -10.32 17.90 -11.71
CA GLU A 61 -9.28 18.29 -12.68
C GLU A 61 -9.56 17.66 -14.04
N LEU A 62 -9.94 16.40 -14.07
CA LEU A 62 -10.31 15.65 -15.30
C LEU A 62 -11.69 16.04 -15.83
N LYS A 63 -12.42 16.95 -15.16
CA LYS A 63 -13.76 17.39 -15.55
C LYS A 63 -14.70 16.22 -15.85
N ASN A 64 -14.60 15.16 -15.05
CA ASN A 64 -15.57 14.06 -15.15
C ASN A 64 -16.93 14.55 -14.68
N SER A 65 -17.93 14.52 -15.55
CA SER A 65 -19.29 15.00 -15.22
C SER A 65 -20.09 14.00 -14.37
N LYS A 66 -19.58 12.79 -14.20
CA LYS A 66 -20.16 11.77 -13.31
C LYS A 66 -19.60 11.92 -11.90
N LYS A 67 -20.49 11.85 -10.92
CA LYS A 67 -20.06 11.89 -9.51
C LYS A 67 -19.33 10.60 -9.14
N LEU A 68 -18.18 10.74 -8.47
CA LEU A 68 -17.48 9.60 -7.88
C LEU A 68 -18.35 8.93 -6.82
N GLN A 69 -18.54 7.63 -6.89
CA GLN A 69 -19.23 6.83 -5.90
C GLN A 69 -18.20 6.35 -4.87
N TYR A 70 -18.24 6.90 -3.67
CA TYR A 70 -17.44 6.43 -2.53
C TYR A 70 -18.26 5.43 -1.73
N LEU A 71 -17.99 4.14 -1.94
CA LEU A 71 -18.76 3.02 -1.39
C LEU A 71 -17.83 2.10 -0.61
N GLY A 72 -18.23 1.67 0.57
CA GLY A 72 -17.47 0.72 1.35
C GLY A 72 -18.35 -0.03 2.34
N PRO A 73 -17.96 -1.26 2.74
CA PRO A 73 -18.64 -2.03 3.77
C PRO A 73 -18.37 -1.46 5.17
N THR A 74 -18.95 -2.08 6.19
CA THR A 74 -18.51 -1.89 7.58
C THR A 74 -17.29 -2.76 7.88
N PRO A 75 -16.49 -2.48 8.92
CA PRO A 75 -15.34 -3.29 9.30
C PRO A 75 -15.68 -4.78 9.53
N GLU A 76 -16.84 -5.04 10.15
CA GLU A 76 -17.29 -6.40 10.49
C GLU A 76 -17.68 -7.22 9.25
N ASN A 77 -18.14 -6.54 8.19
CA ASN A 77 -18.56 -7.17 6.93
C ASN A 77 -17.62 -6.85 5.78
N SER A 78 -16.36 -6.53 6.05
CA SER A 78 -15.44 -5.99 5.04
C SER A 78 -15.23 -6.93 3.85
N VAL A 79 -15.08 -8.24 4.07
CA VAL A 79 -14.84 -9.23 3.01
C VAL A 79 -16.07 -9.38 2.11
N ALA A 80 -17.20 -9.82 2.67
CA ALA A 80 -18.42 -10.06 1.90
C ALA A 80 -18.98 -8.76 1.29
N GLY A 81 -18.93 -7.66 2.05
CA GLY A 81 -19.41 -6.37 1.58
C GLY A 81 -18.61 -5.81 0.40
N GLN A 82 -17.29 -5.99 0.36
CA GLN A 82 -16.51 -5.63 -0.83
C GLN A 82 -16.93 -6.43 -2.06
N ILE A 83 -17.09 -7.75 -1.92
CA ILE A 83 -17.52 -8.63 -3.02
C ILE A 83 -18.90 -8.20 -3.54
N GLU A 84 -19.83 -7.88 -2.63
CA GLU A 84 -21.17 -7.40 -3.00
C GLU A 84 -21.10 -6.07 -3.74
N ILE A 85 -20.32 -5.09 -3.27
CA ILE A 85 -20.18 -3.78 -3.91
C ILE A 85 -19.58 -3.94 -5.32
N VAL A 86 -18.54 -4.76 -5.51
CA VAL A 86 -17.95 -5.02 -6.83
C VAL A 86 -18.97 -5.67 -7.76
N THR A 87 -19.74 -6.64 -7.28
CA THR A 87 -20.78 -7.33 -8.04
C THR A 87 -21.89 -6.36 -8.49
N ASN A 88 -22.32 -5.50 -7.58
CA ASN A 88 -23.35 -4.49 -7.86
C ASN A 88 -22.85 -3.43 -8.85
N ALA A 89 -21.63 -2.92 -8.69
CA ALA A 89 -20.99 -2.00 -9.62
C ALA A 89 -20.85 -2.62 -11.02
N ALA A 90 -20.46 -3.91 -11.08
CA ALA A 90 -20.40 -4.66 -12.32
C ALA A 90 -21.79 -4.85 -12.99
N THR A 91 -22.84 -4.93 -12.21
CA THR A 91 -24.22 -5.02 -12.72
C THR A 91 -24.71 -3.67 -13.23
N GLN A 92 -24.33 -2.59 -12.58
CA GLN A 92 -24.64 -1.22 -12.99
C GLN A 92 -23.88 -0.79 -14.25
N GLY A 93 -22.82 -1.51 -14.63
CA GLY A 93 -22.01 -1.21 -15.81
C GLY A 93 -21.16 0.05 -15.66
N VAL A 94 -20.57 0.27 -14.49
CA VAL A 94 -19.64 1.38 -14.27
C VAL A 94 -18.42 1.27 -15.19
N GLY A 95 -17.72 2.39 -15.42
CA GLY A 95 -16.52 2.37 -16.27
C GLY A 95 -15.29 1.84 -15.58
N ALA A 96 -15.16 2.09 -14.25
CA ALA A 96 -14.04 1.60 -13.46
C ALA A 96 -14.39 1.42 -11.97
N ILE A 97 -13.71 0.48 -11.32
CA ILE A 97 -13.77 0.23 -9.88
C ILE A 97 -12.34 0.31 -9.34
N MET A 98 -12.13 1.17 -8.33
CA MET A 98 -10.87 1.32 -7.62
C MET A 98 -10.98 0.66 -6.24
N ILE A 99 -10.24 -0.42 -5.97
CA ILE A 99 -10.42 -1.29 -4.82
C ILE A 99 -9.17 -1.26 -3.92
N SER A 100 -9.30 -0.88 -2.65
CA SER A 100 -8.34 -1.27 -1.62
C SER A 100 -8.81 -2.60 -1.03
N ASN A 101 -8.18 -3.68 -1.49
CA ASN A 101 -8.69 -5.03 -1.24
C ASN A 101 -8.47 -5.49 0.21
N ASN A 102 -9.53 -5.95 0.87
CA ASN A 102 -9.50 -6.59 2.19
C ASN A 102 -10.07 -8.01 2.20
N SER A 103 -10.27 -8.58 1.01
CA SER A 103 -10.91 -9.88 0.82
C SER A 103 -9.94 -10.96 0.33
N GLY A 104 -8.62 -10.65 0.29
CA GLY A 104 -7.64 -11.55 -0.31
C GLY A 104 -8.04 -11.95 -1.72
N ASP A 105 -7.87 -13.22 -2.09
CA ASP A 105 -8.30 -13.76 -3.39
C ASP A 105 -9.80 -14.11 -3.46
N GLN A 106 -10.57 -13.94 -2.36
CA GLN A 106 -12.02 -14.18 -2.38
C GLN A 106 -12.76 -13.21 -3.31
N ILE A 107 -12.17 -12.02 -3.59
CA ILE A 107 -12.75 -11.03 -4.51
C ILE A 107 -12.56 -11.39 -6.00
N VAL A 108 -11.65 -12.32 -6.33
CA VAL A 108 -11.28 -12.67 -7.71
C VAL A 108 -12.49 -12.99 -8.61
N PRO A 109 -13.47 -13.80 -8.20
CA PRO A 109 -14.63 -14.07 -9.05
C PRO A 109 -15.40 -12.81 -9.43
N ALA A 110 -15.62 -11.88 -8.49
CA ALA A 110 -16.32 -10.63 -8.74
C ALA A 110 -15.49 -9.67 -9.60
N ALA A 111 -14.18 -9.56 -9.36
CA ALA A 111 -13.25 -8.76 -10.15
C ALA A 111 -13.17 -9.25 -11.61
N LYS A 112 -13.04 -10.56 -11.82
CA LYS A 112 -13.04 -11.17 -13.18
C LYS A 112 -14.38 -10.96 -13.90
N ALA A 113 -15.50 -11.06 -13.19
CA ALA A 113 -16.81 -10.81 -13.77
C ALA A 113 -17.00 -9.33 -14.19
N ALA A 114 -16.47 -8.39 -13.42
CA ALA A 114 -16.43 -6.97 -13.78
C ALA A 114 -15.52 -6.75 -15.01
N HIS A 115 -14.32 -7.29 -14.99
CA HIS A 115 -13.36 -7.17 -16.08
C HIS A 115 -13.88 -7.78 -17.39
N ALA A 116 -14.57 -8.93 -17.34
CA ALA A 116 -15.21 -9.55 -18.51
C ALA A 116 -16.29 -8.68 -19.16
N LYS A 117 -16.86 -7.72 -18.43
CA LYS A 117 -17.81 -6.71 -18.94
C LYS A 117 -17.11 -5.46 -19.47
N GLY A 118 -15.78 -5.43 -19.51
CA GLY A 118 -14.98 -4.27 -19.94
C GLY A 118 -14.77 -3.20 -18.88
N ILE A 119 -15.22 -3.44 -17.64
CA ILE A 119 -15.02 -2.53 -16.52
C ILE A 119 -13.56 -2.61 -16.07
N LYS A 120 -12.93 -1.47 -15.84
CA LYS A 120 -11.56 -1.41 -15.36
C LYS A 120 -11.49 -1.65 -13.87
N VAL A 121 -10.61 -2.56 -13.46
CA VAL A 121 -10.38 -2.90 -12.06
C VAL A 121 -8.97 -2.45 -11.66
N VAL A 122 -8.90 -1.35 -10.93
CA VAL A 122 -7.65 -0.80 -10.41
C VAL A 122 -7.62 -1.06 -8.92
N THR A 123 -6.60 -1.73 -8.42
CA THR A 123 -6.39 -1.81 -6.96
C THR A 123 -5.49 -0.66 -6.50
N TRP A 124 -5.66 -0.25 -5.25
CA TRP A 124 -4.85 0.77 -4.59
C TRP A 124 -4.64 0.39 -3.12
N ASP A 125 -3.57 0.83 -2.50
CA ASP A 125 -3.22 0.50 -1.11
C ASP A 125 -2.99 -1.01 -0.89
N SER A 126 -3.98 -1.84 -1.17
CA SER A 126 -3.92 -3.30 -0.99
C SER A 126 -4.38 -4.01 -2.27
N PRO A 127 -3.50 -4.82 -2.90
CA PRO A 127 -3.80 -5.48 -4.18
C PRO A 127 -4.62 -6.75 -4.00
N ILE A 128 -5.07 -7.31 -5.12
CA ILE A 128 -5.50 -8.71 -5.19
C ILE A 128 -4.22 -9.58 -5.20
N PRO A 129 -4.02 -10.52 -4.25
CA PRO A 129 -2.76 -11.26 -4.13
C PRO A 129 -2.35 -12.02 -5.40
N SER A 130 -3.29 -12.67 -6.07
CA SER A 130 -3.06 -13.36 -7.34
C SER A 130 -2.95 -12.44 -8.55
N ALA A 131 -3.33 -11.17 -8.43
CA ALA A 131 -3.53 -10.20 -9.51
C ALA A 131 -4.61 -10.60 -10.54
N GLU A 132 -5.37 -11.65 -10.29
CA GLU A 132 -6.42 -12.09 -11.22
C GLU A 132 -7.62 -11.16 -11.23
N GLY A 133 -8.01 -10.68 -12.41
CA GLY A 133 -9.12 -9.73 -12.60
C GLY A 133 -8.76 -8.29 -12.28
N GLU A 134 -7.50 -7.98 -12.03
CA GLU A 134 -6.95 -6.63 -11.81
C GLU A 134 -6.26 -6.13 -13.06
N ASP A 135 -6.54 -4.90 -13.51
CA ASP A 135 -5.81 -4.25 -14.60
C ASP A 135 -4.44 -3.72 -14.11
N VAL A 136 -4.40 -2.98 -13.00
CA VAL A 136 -3.19 -2.35 -12.44
C VAL A 136 -3.35 -2.14 -10.95
N PHE A 137 -2.28 -2.35 -10.19
CA PHE A 137 -2.16 -1.96 -8.80
C PHE A 137 -1.44 -0.62 -8.65
N VAL A 138 -2.06 0.35 -8.02
CA VAL A 138 -1.43 1.61 -7.61
C VAL A 138 -0.85 1.42 -6.21
N ALA A 139 0.43 1.05 -6.17
CA ALA A 139 1.17 0.83 -4.94
C ALA A 139 1.63 2.17 -4.36
N GLN A 140 1.35 2.39 -3.08
CA GLN A 140 1.78 3.59 -2.36
C GLN A 140 3.30 3.67 -2.25
N VAL A 141 3.94 2.57 -1.88
CA VAL A 141 5.39 2.42 -1.70
C VAL A 141 5.81 0.99 -2.08
N ASP A 142 7.11 0.76 -2.23
CA ASP A 142 7.61 -0.59 -2.42
C ASP A 142 7.46 -1.43 -1.14
N PHE A 143 6.91 -2.64 -1.25
CA PHE A 143 6.62 -3.48 -0.09
C PHE A 143 7.88 -3.98 0.61
N ALA A 144 8.97 -4.22 -0.12
CA ALA A 144 10.25 -4.58 0.47
C ALA A 144 10.86 -3.39 1.23
N GLU A 145 10.71 -2.18 0.69
CA GLU A 145 11.10 -0.95 1.39
C GLU A 145 10.29 -0.74 2.67
N THR A 146 8.98 -1.02 2.65
CA THR A 146 8.13 -0.92 3.84
C THR A 146 8.65 -1.80 4.97
N GLY A 147 8.96 -3.06 4.68
CA GLY A 147 9.52 -3.99 5.67
C GLY A 147 10.85 -3.49 6.23
N LYS A 148 11.72 -2.96 5.37
CA LYS A 148 13.00 -2.37 5.80
C LYS A 148 12.81 -1.12 6.65
N VAL A 149 11.89 -0.23 6.28
CA VAL A 149 11.57 0.98 7.07
C VAL A 149 11.08 0.62 8.46
N MET A 150 10.21 -0.39 8.61
CA MET A 150 9.75 -0.86 9.92
C MET A 150 10.92 -1.43 10.75
N ALA A 151 11.81 -2.22 10.17
CA ALA A 151 12.99 -2.74 10.85
C ALA A 151 13.96 -1.62 11.26
N ASP A 152 14.20 -0.63 10.39
CA ASP A 152 15.04 0.53 10.67
C ASP A 152 14.45 1.41 11.79
N MET A 153 13.13 1.62 11.83
CA MET A 153 12.47 2.34 12.92
C MET A 153 12.59 1.57 14.25
N ALA A 154 12.39 0.24 14.22
CA ALA A 154 12.58 -0.58 15.42
C ALA A 154 14.02 -0.47 15.96
N LEU A 155 15.03 -0.54 15.07
CA LEU A 155 16.43 -0.39 15.42
C LEU A 155 16.72 1.02 15.97
N SER A 156 16.19 2.05 15.34
CA SER A 156 16.37 3.44 15.78
C SER A 156 15.79 3.68 17.17
N ILE A 157 14.61 3.11 17.48
CA ILE A 157 13.92 3.28 18.76
C ILE A 157 14.58 2.47 19.88
N LEU A 158 14.96 1.23 19.59
CA LEU A 158 15.55 0.32 20.58
C LEU A 158 17.06 0.49 20.75
N GLY A 159 17.71 1.19 19.81
CA GLY A 159 19.13 1.51 19.85
C GLY A 159 20.04 0.30 19.77
N ALA A 160 21.31 0.49 20.16
CA ALA A 160 22.36 -0.53 20.06
C ALA A 160 22.11 -1.78 20.92
N GLU A 161 21.33 -1.65 21.99
CA GLU A 161 20.97 -2.77 22.86
C GLU A 161 19.90 -3.68 22.25
N GLY A 162 19.11 -3.17 21.32
CA GLY A 162 18.01 -3.89 20.71
C GLY A 162 16.92 -4.28 21.71
N GLY A 163 16.22 -5.36 21.45
CA GLY A 163 15.20 -5.89 22.34
C GLY A 163 14.06 -6.61 21.64
N SER A 164 13.12 -7.05 22.46
CA SER A 164 11.92 -7.74 22.02
C SER A 164 10.89 -6.74 21.50
N PHE A 165 10.30 -7.01 20.36
CA PHE A 165 9.18 -6.25 19.82
C PHE A 165 8.12 -7.19 19.25
N ALA A 166 6.87 -6.73 19.17
CA ALA A 166 5.77 -7.46 18.59
C ALA A 166 5.06 -6.64 17.52
N VAL A 167 4.36 -7.30 16.60
CA VAL A 167 3.57 -6.66 15.56
C VAL A 167 2.09 -6.72 15.93
N LEU A 168 1.42 -5.57 15.84
CA LEU A 168 -0.04 -5.45 15.88
C LEU A 168 -0.54 -5.06 14.49
N SER A 169 -1.01 -6.04 13.72
CA SER A 169 -1.51 -5.87 12.36
C SER A 169 -3.04 -5.76 12.32
N ALA A 170 -3.60 -5.45 11.14
CA ALA A 170 -5.05 -5.39 10.94
C ALA A 170 -5.68 -6.78 10.97
N SER A 171 -5.57 -7.55 9.90
CA SER A 171 -6.18 -8.87 9.82
C SER A 171 -5.28 -9.87 9.09
N PRO A 172 -5.52 -11.18 9.24
CA PRO A 172 -4.83 -12.20 8.47
C PRO A 172 -5.04 -12.09 6.94
N ASP A 173 -6.12 -11.44 6.51
CA ASP A 173 -6.47 -11.25 5.09
C ASP A 173 -5.91 -9.95 4.49
N ALA A 174 -5.29 -9.08 5.30
CA ALA A 174 -4.71 -7.82 4.85
C ALA A 174 -3.45 -8.05 4.01
N ALA A 175 -3.60 -8.24 2.70
CA ALA A 175 -2.55 -8.64 1.77
C ALA A 175 -1.32 -7.72 1.80
N ASN A 176 -1.52 -6.40 1.82
CA ASN A 176 -0.45 -5.41 1.91
C ASN A 176 0.34 -5.57 3.23
N GLN A 177 -0.34 -5.61 4.38
CA GLN A 177 0.32 -5.71 5.68
C GLN A 177 1.06 -7.04 5.84
N ASN A 178 0.49 -8.14 5.36
CA ASN A 178 1.16 -9.44 5.36
C ASN A 178 2.45 -9.39 4.53
N ALA A 179 2.44 -8.75 3.36
CA ALA A 179 3.63 -8.58 2.53
C ALA A 179 4.69 -7.70 3.22
N TRP A 180 4.29 -6.61 3.89
CA TRP A 180 5.23 -5.76 4.64
C TRP A 180 5.85 -6.49 5.84
N ILE A 181 5.07 -7.27 6.57
CA ILE A 181 5.56 -8.07 7.69
C ILE A 181 6.55 -9.14 7.20
N ALA A 182 6.24 -9.83 6.10
CA ALA A 182 7.15 -10.81 5.49
C ALA A 182 8.46 -10.14 5.02
N ALA A 183 8.38 -8.95 4.43
CA ALA A 183 9.55 -8.16 4.03
C ALA A 183 10.37 -7.71 5.25
N MET A 184 9.71 -7.30 6.35
CA MET A 184 10.39 -6.97 7.61
C MET A 184 11.10 -8.20 8.20
N GLN A 185 10.44 -9.35 8.23
CA GLN A 185 11.08 -10.60 8.68
C GLN A 185 12.27 -10.98 7.82
N THR A 186 12.23 -10.66 6.53
CA THR A 186 13.37 -10.85 5.62
C THR A 186 14.49 -9.86 5.94
N ALA A 187 14.16 -8.58 6.16
CA ALA A 187 15.15 -7.57 6.55
C ALA A 187 15.83 -7.92 7.87
N LEU A 188 15.09 -8.44 8.85
CA LEU A 188 15.65 -8.84 10.16
C LEU A 188 16.73 -9.92 10.10
N LYS A 189 16.92 -10.59 8.96
CA LYS A 189 18.03 -11.54 8.75
C LYS A 189 19.38 -10.85 8.54
N ASP A 190 19.40 -9.56 8.23
CA ASP A 190 20.63 -8.79 8.11
C ASP A 190 21.29 -8.64 9.51
N PRO A 191 22.61 -8.88 9.63
CA PRO A 191 23.35 -8.79 10.89
C PRO A 191 23.16 -7.49 11.67
N LYS A 192 22.86 -6.37 11.01
CA LYS A 192 22.62 -5.09 11.69
C LYS A 192 21.40 -5.11 12.62
N TYR A 193 20.45 -6.02 12.39
CA TYR A 193 19.25 -6.19 13.22
C TYR A 193 19.35 -7.38 14.20
N ALA A 194 20.51 -8.01 14.33
CA ALA A 194 20.66 -9.23 15.12
C ALA A 194 20.18 -9.14 16.59
N LYS A 195 20.14 -7.92 17.14
CA LYS A 195 19.64 -7.69 18.50
C LYS A 195 18.13 -7.42 18.58
N LEU A 196 17.43 -7.32 17.45
CA LEU A 196 15.98 -7.19 17.41
C LEU A 196 15.32 -8.58 17.42
N LYS A 197 14.35 -8.78 18.31
CA LYS A 197 13.65 -10.06 18.45
C LYS A 197 12.16 -9.85 18.21
N LEU A 198 11.64 -10.36 17.08
CA LEU A 198 10.19 -10.40 16.84
C LEU A 198 9.57 -11.48 17.73
N ALA A 199 8.83 -11.05 18.76
CA ALA A 199 8.20 -11.94 19.74
C ALA A 199 6.91 -12.58 19.20
N GLY A 200 6.14 -11.86 18.40
CA GLY A 200 4.90 -12.36 17.85
C GLY A 200 4.14 -11.35 17.02
N ILE A 201 3.07 -11.82 16.40
CA ILE A 201 2.15 -11.03 15.58
C ILE A 201 0.74 -11.25 16.12
N VAL A 202 -0.02 -10.17 16.30
CA VAL A 202 -1.44 -10.19 16.66
C VAL A 202 -2.23 -9.31 15.71
N TYR A 203 -3.54 -9.45 15.71
CA TYR A 203 -4.44 -8.78 14.77
C TYR A 203 -5.54 -8.03 15.54
N GLY A 204 -5.72 -6.75 15.21
CA GLY A 204 -6.73 -5.87 15.81
C GLY A 204 -7.95 -5.64 14.92
N ASN A 205 -7.98 -6.22 13.71
CA ASN A 205 -9.04 -6.10 12.70
C ASN A 205 -9.35 -4.64 12.30
N ASP A 206 -8.38 -3.73 12.46
CA ASP A 206 -8.56 -2.28 12.32
C ASP A 206 -9.75 -1.73 13.13
N GLN A 207 -10.06 -2.38 14.25
CA GLN A 207 -11.02 -1.95 15.25
C GLN A 207 -10.28 -1.41 16.47
N SER A 208 -10.59 -0.19 16.90
CA SER A 208 -9.85 0.51 17.94
C SER A 208 -9.84 -0.25 19.26
N GLU A 209 -11.00 -0.78 19.71
CA GLU A 209 -11.11 -1.54 20.95
C GLU A 209 -10.35 -2.87 20.86
N THR A 210 -10.50 -3.61 19.77
CA THR A 210 -9.78 -4.87 19.57
C THR A 210 -8.27 -4.63 19.54
N SER A 211 -7.81 -3.59 18.82
CA SER A 211 -6.39 -3.24 18.74
C SER A 211 -5.82 -2.81 20.08
N TYR A 212 -6.59 -2.05 20.88
CA TYR A 212 -6.23 -1.65 22.24
C TYR A 212 -6.03 -2.89 23.13
N ASN A 213 -7.02 -3.79 23.14
CA ASN A 213 -6.97 -5.01 23.95
C ASN A 213 -5.84 -5.95 23.50
N GLN A 214 -5.56 -6.04 22.20
CA GLN A 214 -4.42 -6.81 21.69
C GLN A 214 -3.08 -6.20 22.13
N ALA A 215 -2.96 -4.87 22.17
CA ALA A 215 -1.76 -4.22 22.69
C ALA A 215 -1.52 -4.57 24.15
N LEU A 216 -2.54 -4.56 25.01
CA LEU A 216 -2.44 -4.99 26.40
C LEU A 216 -2.08 -6.49 26.51
N ALA A 217 -2.70 -7.35 25.71
CA ALA A 217 -2.39 -8.77 25.69
C ALA A 217 -0.93 -9.05 25.29
N LEU A 218 -0.34 -8.26 24.40
CA LEU A 218 1.08 -8.35 24.06
C LEU A 218 1.97 -8.03 25.27
N VAL A 219 1.63 -7.00 26.05
CA VAL A 219 2.36 -6.62 27.28
C VAL A 219 2.29 -7.74 28.32
N ASP A 220 1.12 -8.33 28.48
CA ASP A 220 0.93 -9.42 29.44
C ASP A 220 1.68 -10.69 29.03
N LYS A 221 1.68 -11.00 27.76
CA LYS A 221 2.31 -12.21 27.21
C LYS A 221 3.84 -12.13 27.16
N TYR A 222 4.39 -10.96 26.79
CA TYR A 222 5.83 -10.78 26.57
C TYR A 222 6.40 -9.79 27.58
N LYS A 223 6.90 -10.29 28.72
CA LYS A 223 7.36 -9.46 29.84
C LYS A 223 8.63 -8.64 29.55
N ASP A 224 9.37 -9.01 28.50
CA ASP A 224 10.54 -8.30 27.97
C ASP A 224 10.24 -7.40 26.77
N LEU A 225 8.95 -7.20 26.45
CA LEU A 225 8.53 -6.37 25.33
C LEU A 225 8.96 -4.92 25.50
N LYS A 226 9.57 -4.34 24.47
CA LYS A 226 10.05 -2.94 24.47
C LYS A 226 9.41 -2.09 23.38
N LEU A 227 8.81 -2.72 22.35
CA LEU A 227 8.20 -2.00 21.21
C LEU A 227 7.01 -2.78 20.66
N ILE A 228 5.93 -2.06 20.34
CA ILE A 228 4.83 -2.54 19.51
C ILE A 228 4.95 -1.86 18.16
N MET A 229 5.13 -2.64 17.10
CA MET A 229 5.18 -2.19 15.70
C MET A 229 3.81 -2.42 15.05
N ALA A 230 3.10 -1.35 14.71
CA ALA A 230 1.76 -1.46 14.13
C ALA A 230 1.72 -0.91 12.69
N PRO A 231 1.73 -1.77 11.66
CA PRO A 231 1.63 -1.35 10.26
C PRO A 231 0.19 -0.99 9.86
N THR A 232 -0.56 -0.36 10.74
CA THR A 232 -1.95 0.07 10.56
C THR A 232 -2.21 1.35 11.34
N THR A 233 -2.94 2.31 10.74
CA THR A 233 -3.23 3.60 11.36
C THR A 233 -4.13 3.46 12.58
N VAL A 234 -5.08 2.53 12.58
CA VAL A 234 -5.91 2.23 13.75
C VAL A 234 -5.10 1.54 14.85
N GLY A 235 -4.30 0.55 14.48
CA GLY A 235 -3.51 -0.21 15.45
C GLY A 235 -2.46 0.63 16.16
N ILE A 236 -1.75 1.53 15.45
CA ILE A 236 -0.72 2.38 16.06
C ILE A 236 -1.31 3.37 17.09
N VAL A 237 -2.44 4.00 16.76
CA VAL A 237 -3.16 4.91 17.66
C VAL A 237 -3.65 4.16 18.89
N SER A 238 -4.30 3.00 18.69
CA SER A 238 -4.84 2.18 19.76
C SER A 238 -3.74 1.63 20.70
N ALA A 239 -2.62 1.18 20.13
CA ALA A 239 -1.47 0.74 20.92
C ALA A 239 -0.83 1.88 21.71
N ALA A 240 -0.68 3.06 21.09
CA ALA A 240 -0.12 4.22 21.78
C ALA A 240 -1.06 4.69 22.91
N LYS A 241 -2.37 4.66 22.69
CA LYS A 241 -3.36 4.93 23.73
C LYS A 241 -3.27 3.93 24.87
N ALA A 242 -3.20 2.63 24.59
CA ALA A 242 -3.06 1.60 25.61
C ALA A 242 -1.80 1.79 26.46
N MET A 243 -0.66 2.07 25.82
CA MET A 243 0.59 2.33 26.56
C MET A 243 0.52 3.60 27.40
N GLN A 244 -0.19 4.63 26.94
CA GLN A 244 -0.41 5.86 27.69
C GLN A 244 -1.31 5.64 28.89
N ASP A 245 -2.46 4.99 28.72
CA ASP A 245 -3.45 4.76 29.76
C ASP A 245 -2.86 3.91 30.92
N GLU A 246 -2.01 2.93 30.58
CA GLU A 246 -1.31 2.07 31.55
C GLU A 246 0.02 2.67 32.07
N ASN A 247 0.35 3.91 31.73
CA ASN A 247 1.61 4.57 32.09
C ASN A 247 2.86 3.81 31.68
N LEU A 248 2.80 3.11 30.54
CA LEU A 248 3.89 2.26 30.03
C LEU A 248 4.76 2.93 28.97
N CYS A 249 4.47 4.16 28.52
CA CYS A 249 5.23 4.87 27.47
C CYS A 249 6.73 5.01 27.77
N GLY A 250 7.13 4.99 29.04
CA GLY A 250 8.53 4.99 29.47
C GLY A 250 9.26 3.65 29.24
N LYS A 251 8.51 2.54 29.14
CA LYS A 251 9.05 1.17 29.05
C LYS A 251 8.84 0.54 27.70
N ILE A 252 7.65 0.75 27.10
CA ILE A 252 7.24 0.15 25.84
C ILE A 252 6.91 1.29 24.88
N LYS A 253 7.62 1.34 23.76
CA LYS A 253 7.37 2.31 22.69
C LYS A 253 6.40 1.74 21.68
N VAL A 254 5.80 2.64 20.88
CA VAL A 254 4.95 2.29 19.77
C VAL A 254 5.52 2.91 18.48
N SER A 255 5.46 2.21 17.39
CA SER A 255 5.87 2.69 16.06
C SER A 255 5.06 2.00 14.98
N GLY A 256 5.24 2.40 13.74
CA GLY A 256 4.56 1.78 12.61
C GLY A 256 4.13 2.77 11.56
N LEU A 257 2.93 2.57 11.01
CA LEU A 257 2.35 3.42 9.98
C LEU A 257 1.17 4.20 10.57
N GLY A 258 1.33 5.51 10.71
CA GLY A 258 0.40 6.36 11.44
C GLY A 258 0.10 7.68 10.72
N LEU A 259 -1.13 8.17 10.88
CA LEU A 259 -1.53 9.48 10.37
C LEU A 259 -1.01 10.58 11.32
N PRO A 260 -0.24 11.58 10.86
CA PRO A 260 0.34 12.61 11.71
C PRO A 260 -0.68 13.32 12.60
N SER A 261 -1.88 13.65 12.09
CA SER A 261 -2.94 14.30 12.88
C SER A 261 -3.44 13.46 14.06
N GLU A 262 -3.37 12.13 13.97
CA GLU A 262 -3.75 11.21 15.04
C GLU A 262 -2.59 10.91 15.99
N MET A 263 -1.34 11.00 15.49
CA MET A 263 -0.15 10.58 16.23
C MET A 263 0.60 11.72 16.94
N VAL A 264 0.30 12.98 16.64
CA VAL A 264 1.04 14.14 17.18
C VAL A 264 1.14 14.15 18.71
N ALA A 265 0.06 13.84 19.43
CA ALA A 265 0.05 13.79 20.88
C ALA A 265 0.97 12.69 21.45
N TYR A 266 0.92 11.50 20.82
CA TYR A 266 1.75 10.34 21.24
C TYR A 266 3.22 10.49 20.87
N THR A 267 3.53 11.28 19.86
CA THR A 267 4.92 11.61 19.54
C THR A 267 5.47 12.63 20.53
N LYS A 268 4.68 13.65 20.88
CA LYS A 268 5.07 14.67 21.87
C LYS A 268 5.27 14.12 23.28
N ASN A 269 4.47 13.16 23.71
CA ASN A 269 4.62 12.52 25.02
C ASN A 269 5.64 11.37 25.04
N GLY A 270 6.24 11.04 23.89
CA GLY A 270 7.28 10.03 23.76
C GLY A 270 6.79 8.58 23.75
N CYS A 271 5.47 8.31 23.70
CA CYS A 271 4.91 6.98 23.49
C CYS A 271 5.27 6.43 22.10
N ALA A 272 5.11 7.26 21.07
CA ALA A 272 5.40 6.90 19.67
C ALA A 272 6.45 7.87 19.09
N PRO A 273 7.74 7.69 19.41
CA PRO A 273 8.77 8.67 19.07
C PRO A 273 9.04 8.78 17.57
N GLN A 274 8.72 7.75 16.81
CA GLN A 274 8.94 7.68 15.36
C GLN A 274 7.87 6.82 14.70
N PHE A 275 7.39 7.26 13.54
CA PHE A 275 6.49 6.49 12.67
C PHE A 275 6.64 6.96 11.23
N ALA A 276 5.98 6.30 10.30
CA ALA A 276 6.01 6.65 8.88
C ALA A 276 4.62 6.55 8.26
N LEU A 277 4.43 7.21 7.12
CA LEU A 277 3.26 7.04 6.25
C LEU A 277 3.59 7.59 4.86
N TRP A 278 2.67 7.45 3.95
CA TRP A 278 2.60 8.10 2.63
C TRP A 278 1.37 9.02 2.57
N SER A 279 1.28 9.84 1.51
CA SER A 279 0.09 10.67 1.27
C SER A 279 -1.06 9.83 0.71
N PHE A 280 -2.11 9.64 1.49
CA PHE A 280 -3.34 8.99 0.99
C PHE A 280 -4.12 9.88 0.02
N VAL A 281 -4.02 11.21 0.14
CA VAL A 281 -4.57 12.14 -0.85
C VAL A 281 -3.95 11.88 -2.22
N ASP A 282 -2.62 11.79 -2.29
CA ASP A 282 -1.92 11.51 -3.54
C ASP A 282 -2.21 10.11 -4.07
N LEU A 283 -2.36 9.12 -3.17
CA LEU A 283 -2.71 7.77 -3.56
C LEU A 283 -4.10 7.70 -4.21
N GLY A 284 -5.09 8.34 -3.62
CA GLY A 284 -6.43 8.43 -4.19
C GLY A 284 -6.47 9.19 -5.51
N TYR A 285 -5.74 10.30 -5.58
CA TYR A 285 -5.59 11.10 -6.80
C TYR A 285 -4.99 10.27 -7.95
N LEU A 286 -3.86 9.60 -7.71
CA LEU A 286 -3.20 8.76 -8.73
C LEU A 286 -4.05 7.58 -9.15
N SER A 287 -4.74 6.95 -8.20
CA SER A 287 -5.65 5.83 -8.47
C SER A 287 -6.80 6.25 -9.40
N TYR A 288 -7.38 7.42 -9.14
CA TYR A 288 -8.43 7.96 -9.98
C TYR A 288 -7.91 8.28 -11.39
N TYR A 289 -6.77 8.95 -11.52
CA TYR A 289 -6.14 9.24 -12.82
C TYR A 289 -5.87 7.98 -13.62
N THR A 290 -5.36 6.93 -12.96
CA THR A 290 -5.09 5.64 -13.60
C THR A 290 -6.38 4.99 -14.09
N ALA A 291 -7.38 4.88 -13.22
CA ALA A 291 -8.65 4.23 -13.54
C ALA A 291 -9.42 4.97 -14.65
N TYR A 292 -9.47 6.30 -14.58
CA TYR A 292 -10.06 7.14 -15.62
C TYR A 292 -9.33 7.02 -16.97
N GLY A 293 -8.00 7.02 -16.96
CA GLY A 293 -7.19 6.85 -18.15
C GLY A 293 -7.39 5.48 -18.82
N LEU A 294 -7.51 4.40 -18.04
CA LEU A 294 -7.83 3.06 -18.52
C LEU A 294 -9.26 2.99 -19.08
N ALA A 295 -10.24 3.55 -18.37
CA ALA A 295 -11.64 3.52 -18.78
C ALA A 295 -11.90 4.32 -20.06
N THR A 296 -11.16 5.41 -20.29
CA THR A 296 -11.24 6.21 -21.52
C THR A 296 -10.37 5.67 -22.68
N GLY A 297 -9.59 4.61 -22.42
CA GLY A 297 -8.65 4.06 -23.40
C GLY A 297 -7.41 4.92 -23.65
N ALA A 298 -7.20 5.99 -22.87
CA ALA A 298 -6.00 6.84 -22.96
C ALA A 298 -4.74 6.12 -22.46
N ILE A 299 -4.89 5.21 -21.51
CA ILE A 299 -3.84 4.36 -20.96
C ILE A 299 -4.18 2.90 -21.26
N LYS A 300 -3.17 2.09 -21.52
CA LYS A 300 -3.29 0.64 -21.60
C LYS A 300 -2.65 0.00 -20.37
N ALA A 301 -3.24 -1.07 -19.86
CA ALA A 301 -2.67 -1.88 -18.79
C ALA A 301 -1.51 -2.74 -19.32
N GLU A 302 -0.40 -2.11 -19.68
CA GLU A 302 0.77 -2.76 -20.28
C GLU A 302 2.05 -2.23 -19.62
N ALA A 303 3.00 -3.12 -19.33
CA ALA A 303 4.29 -2.71 -18.79
C ALA A 303 5.05 -1.82 -19.80
N GLY A 304 5.60 -0.70 -19.31
CA GLY A 304 6.26 0.32 -20.13
C GLY A 304 5.34 1.48 -20.53
N GLN A 305 4.02 1.35 -20.36
CA GLN A 305 3.11 2.47 -20.61
C GLN A 305 3.34 3.58 -19.59
N SER A 306 3.72 4.77 -20.07
CA SER A 306 3.86 5.97 -19.25
C SER A 306 2.71 6.94 -19.53
N PHE A 307 2.33 7.71 -18.50
CA PHE A 307 1.30 8.75 -18.59
C PHE A 307 1.55 9.87 -17.58
N LYS A 308 1.01 11.05 -17.87
CA LYS A 308 1.03 12.18 -16.94
C LYS A 308 -0.23 12.16 -16.06
N ALA A 309 -0.05 12.05 -14.75
CA ALA A 309 -1.10 12.14 -13.74
C ALA A 309 -1.15 13.56 -13.15
N GLY A 310 -1.69 14.50 -13.91
CA GLY A 310 -1.90 15.89 -13.49
C GLY A 310 -0.74 16.50 -12.71
N ARG A 311 -1.02 16.97 -11.48
CA ARG A 311 -0.03 17.61 -10.59
C ARG A 311 1.07 16.67 -10.09
N MET A 312 0.83 15.35 -10.11
CA MET A 312 1.81 14.39 -9.61
C MET A 312 2.91 14.05 -10.63
N GLY A 313 2.81 14.53 -11.88
CA GLY A 313 3.83 14.28 -12.89
C GLY A 313 3.65 12.95 -13.64
N THR A 314 4.75 12.36 -14.07
CA THR A 314 4.74 11.17 -14.94
C THR A 314 4.94 9.89 -14.16
N TYR A 315 4.09 8.91 -14.44
CA TYR A 315 4.16 7.56 -13.92
C TYR A 315 4.28 6.53 -15.04
N THR A 316 4.85 5.39 -14.72
CA THR A 316 5.01 4.27 -15.67
C THR A 316 4.44 3.01 -15.04
N ILE A 317 3.62 2.29 -15.80
CA ILE A 317 3.14 0.96 -15.42
C ILE A 317 4.33 -0.01 -15.60
N THR A 318 4.61 -0.78 -14.56
CA THR A 318 5.69 -1.78 -14.55
C THR A 318 5.13 -3.15 -14.18
N LYS A 319 5.88 -4.20 -14.46
CA LYS A 319 5.57 -5.52 -13.89
C LYS A 319 5.69 -5.44 -12.37
N ASP A 320 4.75 -6.07 -11.66
CA ASP A 320 4.86 -6.20 -10.21
C ASP A 320 5.88 -7.29 -9.88
N PRO A 321 6.97 -6.98 -9.17
CA PRO A 321 7.99 -7.96 -8.85
C PRO A 321 7.54 -9.02 -7.82
N THR A 322 6.40 -8.80 -7.16
CA THR A 322 5.89 -9.66 -6.08
C THR A 322 4.74 -10.54 -6.51
N ARG A 323 4.09 -10.24 -7.66
CA ARG A 323 2.92 -10.97 -8.17
C ARG A 323 3.10 -11.33 -9.63
N LYS A 324 2.96 -12.62 -9.96
CA LYS A 324 3.40 -13.22 -11.24
C LYS A 324 2.94 -12.48 -12.49
N GLU A 325 1.68 -12.17 -12.62
CA GLU A 325 1.11 -11.48 -13.80
C GLU A 325 0.67 -10.04 -13.48
N GLY A 326 1.03 -9.57 -12.27
CA GLY A 326 0.62 -8.26 -11.79
C GLY A 326 1.32 -7.11 -12.52
N LEU A 327 0.58 -6.03 -12.70
CA LEU A 327 1.11 -4.73 -13.12
C LEU A 327 0.99 -3.76 -11.95
N ARG A 328 1.98 -2.87 -11.79
CA ARG A 328 1.92 -1.85 -10.75
C ARG A 328 2.38 -0.48 -11.23
N ILE A 329 1.87 0.53 -10.57
CA ILE A 329 2.41 1.89 -10.55
C ILE A 329 2.92 2.14 -9.15
N LEU A 330 4.15 2.59 -8.98
CA LEU A 330 4.72 2.94 -7.69
C LEU A 330 4.58 4.44 -7.48
N MET A 331 3.81 4.85 -6.45
CA MET A 331 3.51 6.25 -6.21
C MET A 331 4.72 7.04 -5.72
N GLY A 332 5.39 6.58 -4.67
CA GLY A 332 6.54 7.32 -4.19
C GLY A 332 7.12 6.83 -2.86
N PRO A 333 8.02 7.62 -2.25
CA PRO A 333 8.68 7.25 -1.02
C PRO A 333 7.81 7.48 0.22
N PHE A 334 8.27 6.93 1.34
CA PHE A 334 7.74 7.23 2.67
C PHE A 334 8.02 8.66 3.11
N SER A 335 7.09 9.21 3.88
CA SER A 335 7.35 10.28 4.83
C SER A 335 7.58 9.70 6.21
N LYS A 336 8.67 10.09 6.87
CA LYS A 336 8.99 9.69 8.25
C LYS A 336 8.69 10.85 9.18
N TYR A 337 8.11 10.54 10.32
CA TYR A 337 7.65 11.52 11.30
C TYR A 337 8.29 11.27 12.65
N ASP A 338 8.68 12.35 13.30
CA ASP A 338 9.18 12.40 14.65
C ASP A 338 8.80 13.74 15.32
N ILE A 339 9.35 14.02 16.48
CA ILE A 339 9.05 15.25 17.24
C ILE A 339 9.36 16.53 16.46
N ASN A 340 10.28 16.49 15.48
CA ASN A 340 10.73 17.67 14.76
C ASN A 340 9.75 18.09 13.63
N ASN A 341 8.96 17.16 13.11
CA ASN A 341 8.14 17.43 11.92
C ASN A 341 6.66 17.03 12.05
N VAL A 342 6.28 16.21 13.05
CA VAL A 342 4.91 15.70 13.18
C VAL A 342 3.86 16.79 13.30
N GLU A 343 4.16 17.88 14.02
CA GLU A 343 3.19 18.97 14.22
C GLU A 343 2.90 19.75 12.93
N ALA A 344 3.91 19.95 12.09
CA ALA A 344 3.74 20.58 10.79
C ALA A 344 2.98 19.67 9.82
N ALA A 345 3.22 18.35 9.89
CA ALA A 345 2.56 17.35 9.06
C ALA A 345 1.11 17.04 9.50
N ALA A 346 0.73 17.41 10.73
CA ALA A 346 -0.62 17.20 11.27
C ALA A 346 -1.63 18.29 10.85
N LYS A 347 -1.17 19.39 10.26
CA LYS A 347 -1.97 20.52 9.75
C LYS A 347 -2.48 20.25 8.34
#